data_a6f563034be4b014ddd81f3f2bfe06f5
#
_entry.id   a6f563034be4b014ddd81f3f2bfe06f5
#
_cell.length_a   1.000
_cell.length_b   1.000
_cell.length_c   1.000
_cell.angle_alpha   90.00
_cell.angle_beta   90.00
_cell.angle_gamma   90.00
#
_symmetry.space_group_name_H-M   'P 1'
#
loop_
_entity.id
_entity.type
_entity.pdbx_description
1 polymer ?
#
loop_
_entity_poly.entity_id
_entity_poly.type
_entity_poly.pdbx_seq_one_letter_code
_entity_poly.pdbx_strand_id
1 'polypeptide(L)'
;EIAEAQTLLDNSLYAVDDNSTRVTLESDIANANTVLSQQGTDVKAMQDAVNTLTASMDAVNTSMANYSAAVEAQREAARQKALNDYYARLRQQQLLQQQQPTQSDGTDNQVTEPKDEPKQ
;
A
#
# COMPACT_ATOMS: atom_id res chain seq x y z
N GLU A 1 24.23 16.87 9.81
CA GLU A 1 23.77 16.44 8.47
C GLU A 1 24.06 14.96 8.21
N ILE A 2 25.31 14.53 8.45
CA ILE A 2 25.70 13.13 8.23
C ILE A 2 24.91 12.19 9.14
N ALA A 3 24.72 12.58 10.40
CA ALA A 3 23.98 11.75 11.35
C ALA A 3 22.53 11.60 10.91
N GLU A 4 21.93 12.67 10.41
CA GLU A 4 20.56 12.64 9.88
C GLU A 4 20.48 11.72 8.65
N ALA A 5 21.48 11.81 7.77
CA ALA A 5 21.52 10.98 6.57
C ALA A 5 21.66 9.51 6.94
N GLN A 6 22.49 9.19 7.93
CA GLN A 6 22.66 7.81 8.37
C GLN A 6 21.36 7.27 8.98
N THR A 7 20.68 8.10 9.76
CA THR A 7 19.39 7.72 10.32
C THR A 7 18.36 7.43 9.22
N LEU A 8 18.33 8.30 8.19
CA LEU A 8 17.44 8.10 7.08
C LEU A 8 17.75 6.81 6.32
N LEU A 9 19.04 6.54 6.12
CA LEU A 9 19.46 5.31 5.44
C LEU A 9 18.96 4.09 6.20
N ASP A 10 19.11 4.10 7.51
CA ASP A 10 18.68 2.97 8.35
C ASP A 10 17.17 2.82 8.33
N ASN A 11 16.44 3.93 8.43
CA ASN A 11 14.98 3.91 8.52
C ASN A 11 14.33 3.57 7.18
N SER A 12 15.03 3.76 6.07
CA SER A 12 14.47 3.51 4.75
C SER A 12 14.69 2.08 4.25
N LEU A 13 15.31 1.23 5.08
CA LEU A 13 15.56 -0.16 4.68
C LEU A 13 14.23 -0.86 4.38
N TYR A 14 14.13 -1.39 3.16
CA TYR A 14 12.92 -2.09 2.66
C TYR A 14 11.68 -1.18 2.56
N ALA A 15 11.88 0.14 2.60
CA ALA A 15 10.77 1.09 2.60
C ALA A 15 10.84 2.07 1.43
N VAL A 16 11.59 1.74 0.38
CA VAL A 16 11.71 2.58 -0.82
C VAL A 16 11.30 1.77 -2.05
N ASP A 17 10.77 2.46 -3.05
CA ASP A 17 10.41 1.82 -4.31
C ASP A 17 11.61 1.69 -5.25
N ASP A 18 12.67 2.47 -5.02
CA ASP A 18 13.90 2.45 -5.82
C ASP A 18 15.09 2.36 -4.87
N ASN A 19 15.62 1.16 -4.71
CA ASN A 19 16.73 0.94 -3.78
C ASN A 19 18.02 1.65 -4.22
N SER A 20 18.13 2.06 -5.48
CA SER A 20 19.31 2.80 -5.93
C SER A 20 19.44 4.14 -5.21
N THR A 21 18.34 4.73 -4.74
CA THR A 21 18.40 5.96 -3.96
C THR A 21 19.13 5.75 -2.65
N ARG A 22 18.92 4.59 -2.01
CA ARG A 22 19.62 4.25 -0.78
C ARG A 22 21.11 3.99 -1.02
N VAL A 23 21.42 3.32 -2.13
CA VAL A 23 22.82 3.06 -2.51
C VAL A 23 23.54 4.37 -2.75
N THR A 24 22.92 5.31 -3.44
CA THR A 24 23.48 6.65 -3.67
C THR A 24 23.68 7.38 -2.34
N LEU A 25 22.70 7.33 -1.45
CA LEU A 25 22.80 7.97 -0.14
C LEU A 25 23.95 7.38 0.66
N GLU A 26 24.09 6.07 0.66
CA GLU A 26 25.17 5.40 1.37
C GLU A 26 26.54 5.88 0.84
N SER A 27 26.67 5.96 -0.46
CA SER A 27 27.90 6.44 -1.11
C SER A 27 28.17 7.88 -0.75
N ASP A 28 27.15 8.73 -0.73
CA ASP A 28 27.31 10.14 -0.40
C ASP A 28 27.65 10.37 1.06
N ILE A 29 27.12 9.52 1.96
CA ILE A 29 27.51 9.55 3.36
C ILE A 29 29.00 9.23 3.51
N ALA A 30 29.47 8.20 2.82
CA ALA A 30 30.89 7.83 2.84
C ALA A 30 31.75 8.96 2.31
N ASN A 31 31.34 9.61 1.24
CA ASN A 31 32.07 10.74 0.68
C ASN A 31 32.10 11.93 1.63
N ALA A 32 30.97 12.23 2.30
CA ALA A 32 30.90 13.32 3.27
C ALA A 32 31.83 13.05 4.45
N ASN A 33 31.89 11.82 4.91
CA ASN A 33 32.81 11.44 5.99
C ASN A 33 34.26 11.62 5.57
N THR A 34 34.58 11.28 4.33
CA THR A 34 35.92 11.46 3.77
C THR A 34 36.30 12.93 3.74
N VAL A 35 35.41 13.78 3.22
CA VAL A 35 35.66 15.23 3.15
C VAL A 35 35.85 15.78 4.57
N LEU A 36 35.04 15.37 5.52
CA LEU A 36 35.13 15.86 6.88
C LEU A 36 36.44 15.48 7.53
N SER A 37 36.93 14.26 7.28
CA SER A 37 38.18 13.79 7.89
C SER A 37 39.41 14.35 7.24
N GLN A 38 39.34 14.71 5.95
CA GLN A 38 40.50 15.19 5.20
C GLN A 38 40.72 16.70 5.33
N GLN A 39 39.66 17.47 5.41
CA GLN A 39 39.73 18.91 5.21
C GLN A 39 38.92 19.69 6.19
N GLY A 40 39.47 20.01 7.33
CA GLY A 40 38.77 20.88 8.26
C GLY A 40 38.63 22.32 7.77
N THR A 41 39.34 22.73 6.70
CA THR A 41 39.40 24.13 6.28
C THR A 41 38.81 24.39 4.89
N ASP A 42 38.53 23.37 4.12
CA ASP A 42 37.95 23.57 2.79
C ASP A 42 36.44 23.69 2.89
N VAL A 43 35.99 24.93 3.07
CA VAL A 43 34.56 25.22 3.27
C VAL A 43 33.75 24.85 2.04
N LYS A 44 34.29 25.07 0.84
CA LYS A 44 33.57 24.76 -0.37
C LYS A 44 33.36 23.26 -0.53
N ALA A 45 34.39 22.46 -0.26
CA ALA A 45 34.26 21.01 -0.34
C ALA A 45 33.23 20.49 0.66
N MET A 46 33.25 21.04 1.88
CA MET A 46 32.28 20.66 2.90
C MET A 46 30.87 21.06 2.50
N GLN A 47 30.69 22.23 1.93
CA GLN A 47 29.38 22.70 1.49
C GLN A 47 28.86 21.88 0.32
N ASP A 48 29.74 21.54 -0.63
CA ASP A 48 29.35 20.68 -1.74
C ASP A 48 28.92 19.30 -1.26
N ALA A 49 29.64 18.76 -0.27
CA ALA A 49 29.28 17.48 0.31
C ALA A 49 27.92 17.53 1.01
N VAL A 50 27.64 18.61 1.72
CA VAL A 50 26.33 18.80 2.38
C VAL A 50 25.24 18.92 1.32
N ASN A 51 25.46 19.68 0.25
CA ASN A 51 24.47 19.85 -0.79
C ASN A 51 24.17 18.53 -1.49
N THR A 52 25.20 17.75 -1.79
CA THR A 52 25.03 16.44 -2.42
C THR A 52 24.25 15.50 -1.48
N LEU A 53 24.62 15.52 -0.21
CA LEU A 53 23.97 14.68 0.77
C LEU A 53 22.50 15.05 0.93
N THR A 54 22.19 16.33 0.96
CA THR A 54 20.80 16.81 1.04
C THR A 54 20.00 16.34 -0.16
N ALA A 55 20.55 16.42 -1.34
CA ALA A 55 19.86 15.96 -2.56
C ALA A 55 19.59 14.47 -2.50
N SER A 56 20.55 13.68 -2.00
CA SER A 56 20.37 12.24 -1.88
C SER A 56 19.32 11.89 -0.82
N MET A 57 19.29 12.64 0.27
CA MET A 57 18.27 12.45 1.30
C MET A 57 16.86 12.74 0.74
N ASP A 58 16.76 13.81 -0.06
CA ASP A 58 15.47 14.14 -0.69
C ASP A 58 15.02 13.03 -1.62
N ALA A 59 15.95 12.43 -2.37
CA ALA A 59 15.63 11.34 -3.28
C ALA A 59 15.11 10.12 -2.51
N VAL A 60 15.74 9.80 -1.37
CA VAL A 60 15.29 8.70 -0.53
C VAL A 60 13.91 8.99 0.06
N ASN A 61 13.69 10.21 0.53
CA ASN A 61 12.39 10.59 1.09
C ASN A 61 11.29 10.49 0.03
N THR A 62 11.57 10.91 -1.20
CA THR A 62 10.61 10.77 -2.30
C THR A 62 10.32 9.29 -2.58
N SER A 63 11.37 8.47 -2.60
CA SER A 63 11.20 7.04 -2.86
C SER A 63 10.41 6.36 -1.74
N MET A 64 10.59 6.79 -0.49
CA MET A 64 9.80 6.28 0.63
C MET A 64 8.33 6.67 0.50
N ALA A 65 8.06 7.90 0.09
CA ALA A 65 6.69 8.36 -0.12
C ALA A 65 6.02 7.57 -1.25
N ASN A 66 6.76 7.30 -2.33
CA ASN A 66 6.24 6.49 -3.43
C ASN A 66 5.94 5.07 -3.00
N TYR A 67 6.81 4.50 -2.17
CA TYR A 67 6.59 3.16 -1.63
C TYR A 67 5.33 3.10 -0.78
N SER A 68 5.16 4.06 0.13
CA SER A 68 3.96 4.13 0.97
C SER A 68 2.70 4.27 0.15
N ALA A 69 2.74 5.11 -0.90
CA ALA A 69 1.59 5.30 -1.78
C ALA A 69 1.25 4.00 -2.52
N ALA A 70 2.27 3.27 -2.98
CA ALA A 70 2.06 2.00 -3.69
C ALA A 70 1.44 0.95 -2.76
N VAL A 71 1.94 0.87 -1.52
CA VAL A 71 1.39 -0.07 -0.53
C VAL A 71 -0.06 0.28 -0.22
N GLU A 72 -0.35 1.55 -0.04
CA GLU A 72 -1.72 1.98 0.25
C GLU A 72 -2.66 1.70 -0.92
N ALA A 73 -2.18 1.90 -2.16
CA ALA A 73 -2.96 1.59 -3.35
C ALA A 73 -3.28 0.10 -3.43
N GLN A 74 -2.31 -0.76 -3.08
CA GLN A 74 -2.53 -2.21 -3.06
C GLN A 74 -3.56 -2.60 -2.00
N ARG A 75 -3.49 -1.98 -0.83
CA ARG A 75 -4.46 -2.23 0.24
C ARG A 75 -5.86 -1.82 -0.19
N GLU A 76 -5.96 -0.66 -0.83
CA GLU A 76 -7.25 -0.17 -1.30
C GLU A 76 -7.83 -1.09 -2.38
N ALA A 77 -6.98 -1.55 -3.32
CA ALA A 77 -7.41 -2.47 -4.35
C ALA A 77 -7.88 -3.80 -3.75
N ALA A 78 -7.18 -4.29 -2.72
CA ALA A 78 -7.57 -5.52 -2.04
C ALA A 78 -8.90 -5.35 -1.30
N ARG A 79 -9.10 -4.22 -0.65
CA ARG A 79 -10.37 -3.92 0.03
C ARG A 79 -11.51 -3.86 -0.97
N GLN A 80 -11.27 -3.20 -2.11
CA GLN A 80 -12.29 -3.06 -3.14
C GLN A 80 -12.65 -4.41 -3.75
N LYS A 81 -11.62 -5.25 -3.98
CA LYS A 81 -11.86 -6.59 -4.50
C LYS A 81 -12.68 -7.43 -3.52
N ALA A 82 -12.32 -7.37 -2.24
CA ALA A 82 -13.06 -8.11 -1.22
C ALA A 82 -14.50 -7.67 -1.14
N LEU A 83 -14.75 -6.38 -1.26
CA LEU A 83 -16.09 -5.83 -1.24
C LEU A 83 -16.88 -6.25 -2.48
N ASN A 84 -16.25 -6.19 -3.64
CA ASN A 84 -16.88 -6.63 -4.89
C ASN A 84 -17.22 -8.12 -4.85
N ASP A 85 -16.31 -8.95 -4.30
CA ASP A 85 -16.54 -10.38 -4.15
C ASP A 85 -17.71 -10.64 -3.20
N TYR A 86 -17.79 -9.88 -2.11
CA TYR A 86 -18.88 -9.99 -1.16
C TYR A 86 -20.22 -9.69 -1.83
N TYR A 87 -20.30 -8.60 -2.58
CA TYR A 87 -21.54 -8.23 -3.28
C TYR A 87 -21.90 -9.24 -4.38
N ALA A 88 -20.87 -9.78 -5.04
CA ALA A 88 -21.13 -10.81 -6.06
C ALA A 88 -21.74 -12.06 -5.45
N ARG A 89 -21.22 -12.49 -4.28
CA ARG A 89 -21.79 -13.64 -3.58
C ARG A 89 -23.20 -13.36 -3.11
N LEU A 90 -23.44 -12.15 -2.63
CA LEU A 90 -24.77 -11.77 -2.17
C LEU A 90 -25.79 -11.79 -3.32
N ARG A 91 -25.40 -11.27 -4.48
CA ARG A 91 -26.26 -11.31 -5.66
C ARG A 91 -26.55 -12.75 -6.08
N GLN A 92 -25.55 -13.62 -6.02
CA GLN A 92 -25.73 -15.01 -6.38
C GLN A 92 -26.69 -15.71 -5.43
N GLN A 93 -26.61 -15.43 -4.15
CA GLN A 93 -27.54 -15.98 -3.16
C GLN A 93 -28.98 -15.53 -3.45
N GLN A 94 -29.15 -14.25 -3.82
CA GLN A 94 -30.46 -13.73 -4.15
C GLN A 94 -31.03 -14.40 -5.39
N LEU A 95 -30.19 -14.63 -6.39
CA LEU A 95 -30.61 -15.31 -7.62
C LEU A 95 -31.04 -16.75 -7.32
N LEU A 96 -30.30 -17.45 -6.47
CA LEU A 96 -30.65 -18.81 -6.07
C LEU A 96 -31.98 -18.86 -5.35
N GLN A 97 -32.25 -17.88 -4.50
CA GLN A 97 -33.54 -17.81 -3.81
C GLN A 97 -34.69 -17.58 -4.76
N GLN A 98 -34.48 -16.77 -5.78
CA GLN A 98 -35.51 -16.50 -6.79
C GLN A 98 -35.78 -17.71 -7.66
N GLN A 99 -34.82 -18.58 -7.86
CA GLN A 99 -34.95 -19.77 -8.68
C GLN A 99 -35.60 -20.93 -7.94
N GLN A 100 -35.57 -20.92 -6.60
CA GLN A 100 -36.20 -21.97 -5.84
C GLN A 100 -37.74 -21.86 -5.96
N PRO A 101 -38.45 -22.97 -6.21
CA PRO A 101 -39.92 -22.95 -6.13
C PRO A 101 -40.28 -22.68 -4.67
N THR A 102 -41.12 -21.79 -4.49
CA THR A 102 -41.39 -21.37 -3.13
C THR A 102 -42.21 -22.38 -2.40
N GLN A 103 -42.16 -22.73 -2.56
CA GLN A 103 -42.41 -23.15 -1.92
C GLN A 103 -43.01 -22.75 -1.36
N SER A 104 -43.30 -22.91 -2.09
CA SER A 104 -43.24 -22.88 -2.17
C SER A 104 -43.95 -22.40 -2.20
N ASP A 105 -45.48 -22.86 -2.15
CA ASP A 105 -45.67 -22.64 -2.46
C ASP A 105 -46.17 -22.33 -2.67
N GLY A 106 -46.72 -22.36 -2.32
CA GLY A 106 -46.49 -22.45 -2.65
C GLY A 106 -47.17 -22.01 -2.85
N THR A 107 -47.49 -22.41 -2.50
CA THR A 107 -47.57 -22.37 -2.55
C THR A 107 -48.14 -22.03 -2.58
N ASP A 108 -48.35 -22.26 -2.47
CA ASP A 108 -48.40 -22.16 -2.43
C ASP A 108 -48.99 -21.88 -2.38
N ASN A 109 -49.44 -22.11 -2.22
CA ASN A 109 -49.44 -22.09 -2.08
C ASN A 109 -50.06 -22.06 -2.03
N GLN A 110 -50.18 -22.06 -1.83
CA GLN A 110 -50.23 -22.32 -1.73
C GLN A 110 -50.75 -22.64 -1.68
N VAL A 111 -51.39 -22.65 -1.49
CA VAL A 111 -51.37 -23.17 -1.27
C VAL A 111 -52.30 -23.45 -1.12
N THR A 112 -52.43 -23.38 -0.85
CA THR A 112 -52.57 -23.84 -0.55
C THR A 112 -53.61 -24.10 -0.35
N GLU A 113 -53.12 -23.78 -0.26
CA GLU A 113 -53.27 -24.15 0.04
C GLU A 113 -54.16 -24.42 0.09
N PRO A 114 -54.80 -24.77 0.24
CA PRO A 114 -55.11 -25.19 0.57
C PRO A 114 -56.14 -25.38 0.69
N LYS A 115 -55.50 -25.05 0.69
CA LYS A 115 -55.60 -25.31 0.90
C LYS A 115 -56.16 -25.53 1.05
N ASP A 116 -56.42 -25.67 1.09
CA ASP A 116 -56.45 -26.04 1.38
C ASP A 116 -57.11 -26.22 1.48
N GLU A 117 -56.40 -25.86 1.50
CA GLU A 117 -56.28 -26.09 1.69
C GLU A 117 -56.65 -26.22 1.62
N PRO A 118 -57.62 -26.76 1.61
CA PRO A 118 -57.49 -27.06 1.84
C PRO A 118 -57.90 -27.05 1.80
N LYS A 119 -57.28 -26.62 1.71
CA LYS A 119 -56.91 -26.64 1.76
C LYS A 119 -56.97 -26.71 1.69
N GLN A 120 -57.60 -27.11 1.74
CA GLN A 120 -57.13 -27.38 1.79
C GLN A 120 -57.28 -27.63 1.65
#